data_9a380908de7a346b9667a4092cd1d82e
#
_entry.id   9a380908de7a346b9667a4092cd1d82e
#
_cell.length_a   1.000
_cell.length_b   1.000
_cell.length_c   1.000
_cell.angle_alpha   90.00
_cell.angle_beta   90.00
_cell.angle_gamma   90.00
#
_symmetry.space_group_name_H-M   'P 1'
#
loop_
_entity.id
_entity.type
_entity.pdbx_description
1 polymer ?
#
loop_
_entity_poly.entity_id
_entity_poly.type
_entity_poly.pdbx_seq_one_letter_code
_entity_poly.pdbx_strand_id
1 'polypeptide(L)'
;MGALLLAATPKGLVRVAYASQDHDLVLEGLARDVSPRILRAPARLDGVAREIEEYFAGRRRTFDVPLDLQLSHGFRRTILSHLPEIGYGKTASYAAVAKAAGHPKAVRAAGSACASNPLPVVVPCHRVVRSDGTIGQYVGGVDAKRALLTLEGAA
;
A
#
# COMPACT_ATOMS: atom_id res chain seq x y z
N MET A 1 11.08 -8.69 6.47
CA MET A 1 9.93 -7.86 6.82
C MET A 1 8.79 -8.61 7.52
N GLY A 2 8.94 -9.87 7.75
CA GLY A 2 7.95 -10.69 8.42
C GLY A 2 6.77 -11.08 7.53
N ALA A 3 5.77 -11.72 8.12
CA ALA A 3 4.60 -12.22 7.42
C ALA A 3 3.66 -11.10 7.01
N LEU A 4 3.09 -11.20 5.81
CA LEU A 4 2.04 -10.32 5.34
C LEU A 4 0.70 -11.06 5.35
N LEU A 5 -0.33 -10.38 5.84
CA LEU A 5 -1.72 -10.84 5.71
C LEU A 5 -2.27 -10.30 4.40
N LEU A 6 -2.88 -11.17 3.61
CA LEU A 6 -3.54 -10.80 2.35
C LEU A 6 -5.01 -11.12 2.44
N ALA A 7 -5.85 -10.20 1.98
CA ALA A 7 -7.29 -10.42 1.91
C ALA A 7 -7.83 -9.95 0.56
N ALA A 8 -8.76 -10.70 0.00
CA ALA A 8 -9.37 -10.40 -1.29
C ALA A 8 -10.89 -10.55 -1.23
N THR A 9 -11.56 -9.82 -2.12
CA THR A 9 -12.98 -9.95 -2.41
C THR A 9 -13.12 -10.48 -3.85
N PRO A 10 -14.35 -10.76 -4.32
CA PRO A 10 -14.53 -11.10 -5.74
C PRO A 10 -14.03 -10.03 -6.71
N LYS A 11 -13.90 -8.77 -6.25
CA LYS A 11 -13.40 -7.66 -7.08
C LYS A 11 -11.89 -7.57 -7.13
N GLY A 12 -11.18 -8.13 -6.16
CA GLY A 12 -9.73 -8.10 -6.14
C GLY A 12 -9.14 -8.03 -4.73
N LEU A 13 -7.85 -7.73 -4.67
CA LEU A 13 -7.12 -7.57 -3.42
C LEU A 13 -7.65 -6.34 -2.67
N VAL A 14 -8.05 -6.52 -1.41
CA VAL A 14 -8.67 -5.47 -0.61
C VAL A 14 -7.78 -5.02 0.56
N ARG A 15 -6.89 -5.87 1.04
CA ARG A 15 -6.05 -5.56 2.21
C ARG A 15 -4.73 -6.31 2.15
N VAL A 16 -3.65 -5.56 2.46
CA VAL A 16 -2.33 -6.11 2.78
C VAL A 16 -1.94 -5.56 4.15
N ALA A 17 -1.53 -6.40 5.07
CA ALA A 17 -1.15 -5.94 6.40
C ALA A 17 0.18 -6.55 6.84
N TYR A 18 1.04 -5.70 7.40
CA TYR A 18 2.27 -6.12 8.04
C TYR A 18 1.98 -6.81 9.39
N ALA A 19 2.88 -7.67 9.83
CA ALA A 19 2.76 -8.33 11.14
C ALA A 19 2.64 -7.33 12.29
N SER A 20 3.31 -6.18 12.18
CA SER A 20 3.26 -5.10 13.17
C SER A 20 1.89 -4.43 13.31
N GLN A 21 0.96 -4.70 12.39
CA GLN A 21 -0.38 -4.10 12.40
C GLN A 21 -1.41 -4.91 13.18
N ASP A 22 -1.01 -5.98 13.88
CA ASP A 22 -1.90 -6.88 14.60
C ASP A 22 -2.96 -7.50 13.68
N HIS A 23 -2.66 -8.69 13.15
CA HIS A 23 -3.52 -9.35 12.18
C HIS A 23 -4.92 -9.66 12.71
N ASP A 24 -5.09 -9.88 14.03
CA ASP A 24 -6.41 -10.11 14.60
C ASP A 24 -7.28 -8.85 14.52
N LEU A 25 -6.71 -7.68 14.80
CA LEU A 25 -7.43 -6.41 14.65
C LEU A 25 -7.76 -6.12 13.18
N VAL A 26 -6.86 -6.45 12.26
CA VAL A 26 -7.12 -6.30 10.83
C VAL A 26 -8.29 -7.21 10.41
N LEU A 27 -8.32 -8.45 10.85
CA LEU A 27 -9.41 -9.40 10.55
C LEU A 27 -10.74 -8.91 11.14
N GLU A 28 -10.75 -8.38 12.36
CA GLU A 28 -11.95 -7.79 12.95
C GLU A 28 -12.46 -6.61 12.10
N GLY A 29 -11.57 -5.74 11.65
CA GLY A 29 -11.92 -4.62 10.77
C GLY A 29 -12.51 -5.08 9.45
N LEU A 30 -11.96 -6.12 8.84
CA LEU A 30 -12.48 -6.70 7.61
C LEU A 30 -13.87 -7.32 7.82
N ALA A 31 -14.09 -7.99 8.95
CA ALA A 31 -15.40 -8.56 9.28
C ALA A 31 -16.46 -7.48 9.42
N ARG A 32 -16.10 -6.32 9.99
CA ARG A 32 -17.01 -5.19 10.17
C ARG A 32 -17.26 -4.41 8.88
N ASP A 33 -16.20 -4.11 8.12
CA ASP A 33 -16.23 -3.13 7.04
C ASP A 33 -16.42 -3.74 5.64
N VAL A 34 -16.11 -5.02 5.47
CA VAL A 34 -16.21 -5.70 4.18
C VAL A 34 -17.26 -6.81 4.23
N SER A 35 -17.05 -7.83 5.04
CA SER A 35 -17.97 -8.95 5.21
C SER A 35 -17.66 -9.69 6.49
N PRO A 36 -18.68 -10.06 7.31
CA PRO A 36 -18.46 -10.91 8.47
C PRO A 36 -18.04 -12.33 8.09
N ARG A 37 -18.23 -12.72 6.83
CA ARG A 37 -17.86 -14.04 6.32
C ARG A 37 -16.44 -14.04 5.80
N ILE A 38 -15.47 -14.24 6.69
CA ILE A 38 -14.06 -14.34 6.32
C ILE A 38 -13.66 -15.82 6.27
N LEU A 39 -13.20 -16.26 5.11
CA LEU A 39 -12.76 -17.63 4.87
C LEU A 39 -11.27 -17.65 4.56
N ARG A 40 -10.58 -18.65 5.07
CA ARG A 40 -9.20 -18.93 4.66
C ARG A 40 -9.24 -19.61 3.28
N ALA A 41 -8.79 -18.90 2.25
CA ALA A 41 -8.82 -19.37 0.87
C ALA A 41 -7.48 -19.14 0.18
N PRO A 42 -6.40 -19.88 0.54
CA PRO A 42 -5.06 -19.66 -0.01
C PRO A 42 -5.02 -19.71 -1.53
N ALA A 43 -5.76 -20.60 -2.16
CA ALA A 43 -5.77 -20.75 -3.61
C ALA A 43 -6.17 -19.47 -4.35
N ARG A 44 -7.09 -18.67 -3.79
CA ARG A 44 -7.52 -17.39 -4.38
C ARG A 44 -6.45 -16.31 -4.27
N LEU A 45 -5.50 -16.47 -3.37
CA LEU A 45 -4.44 -15.51 -3.11
C LEU A 45 -3.09 -15.92 -3.70
N ASP A 46 -3.02 -17.08 -4.34
CA ASP A 46 -1.76 -17.60 -4.89
C ASP A 46 -1.12 -16.66 -5.92
N GLY A 47 -1.93 -16.06 -6.80
CA GLY A 47 -1.45 -15.11 -7.79
C GLY A 47 -0.83 -13.87 -7.15
N VAL A 48 -1.50 -13.31 -6.15
CA VAL A 48 -1.03 -12.14 -5.40
C VAL A 48 0.25 -12.49 -4.64
N ALA A 49 0.25 -13.60 -3.91
CA ALA A 49 1.40 -14.05 -3.14
C ALA A 49 2.62 -14.23 -4.03
N ARG A 50 2.45 -14.82 -5.21
CA ARG A 50 3.52 -14.99 -6.19
C ARG A 50 4.08 -13.65 -6.66
N GLU A 51 3.21 -12.69 -6.98
CA GLU A 51 3.66 -11.37 -7.42
C GLU A 51 4.44 -10.64 -6.32
N ILE A 52 3.99 -10.75 -5.08
CA ILE A 52 4.69 -10.16 -3.94
C ILE A 52 6.06 -10.84 -3.73
N GLU A 53 6.13 -12.17 -3.83
CA GLU A 53 7.40 -12.90 -3.73
C GLU A 53 8.36 -12.50 -4.85
N GLU A 54 7.87 -12.38 -6.08
CA GLU A 54 8.67 -11.94 -7.23
C GLU A 54 9.18 -10.51 -7.02
N TYR A 55 8.35 -9.62 -6.46
CA TYR A 55 8.75 -8.26 -6.15
C TYR A 55 9.90 -8.24 -5.12
N PHE A 56 9.77 -8.95 -4.01
CA PHE A 56 10.80 -9.00 -2.98
C PHE A 56 12.09 -9.69 -3.46
N ALA A 57 11.98 -10.57 -4.44
CA ALA A 57 13.14 -11.22 -5.07
C ALA A 57 13.81 -10.35 -6.14
N GLY A 58 13.29 -9.15 -6.39
CA GLY A 58 13.83 -8.24 -7.40
C GLY A 58 13.46 -8.60 -8.84
N ARG A 59 12.53 -9.52 -9.04
CA ARG A 59 12.12 -9.99 -10.37
C ARG A 59 10.85 -9.32 -10.91
N ARG A 60 10.20 -8.49 -10.12
CA ARG A 60 8.95 -7.81 -10.51
C ARG A 60 8.97 -6.36 -10.06
N ARG A 61 8.54 -5.46 -10.94
CA ARG A 61 8.51 -4.01 -10.69
C ARG A 61 7.11 -3.44 -10.62
N THR A 62 6.12 -4.13 -11.20
CA THR A 62 4.72 -3.72 -11.22
C THR A 62 3.82 -4.87 -10.78
N PHE A 63 2.62 -4.54 -10.30
CA PHE A 63 1.63 -5.52 -9.90
C PHE A 63 0.46 -5.52 -10.87
N ASP A 64 0.04 -6.72 -11.31
CA ASP A 64 -1.06 -6.89 -12.27
C ASP A 64 -2.34 -7.39 -11.60
N VAL A 65 -2.32 -7.62 -10.28
CA VAL A 65 -3.49 -8.09 -9.56
C VAL A 65 -4.60 -7.05 -9.54
N PRO A 66 -5.87 -7.43 -9.74
CA PRO A 66 -6.98 -6.50 -9.58
C PRO A 66 -7.09 -6.06 -8.13
N LEU A 67 -7.46 -4.79 -7.93
CA LEU A 67 -7.59 -4.18 -6.60
C LEU A 67 -9.03 -3.85 -6.31
N ASP A 68 -9.43 -4.05 -5.04
CA ASP A 68 -10.70 -3.58 -4.51
C ASP A 68 -10.42 -2.46 -3.51
N LEU A 69 -10.72 -1.22 -3.89
CA LEU A 69 -10.40 -0.03 -3.11
C LEU A 69 -11.51 0.38 -2.14
N GLN A 70 -12.44 -0.52 -1.81
CA GLN A 70 -13.59 -0.19 -0.98
C GLN A 70 -13.27 0.30 0.44
N LEU A 71 -12.07 -0.01 0.95
CA LEU A 71 -11.63 0.46 2.27
C LEU A 71 -11.14 1.92 2.26
N SER A 72 -10.97 2.51 1.08
CA SER A 72 -10.56 3.91 0.95
C SER A 72 -11.67 4.70 0.29
N HIS A 73 -11.91 5.91 0.79
CA HIS A 73 -13.02 6.76 0.34
C HIS A 73 -12.57 8.18 0.08
N GLY A 74 -13.29 8.89 -0.78
CA GLY A 74 -13.11 10.29 -1.03
C GLY A 74 -11.70 10.65 -1.47
N PHE A 75 -11.14 11.68 -0.88
CA PHE A 75 -9.82 12.18 -1.24
C PHE A 75 -8.69 11.16 -1.00
N ARG A 76 -8.80 10.35 0.07
CA ARG A 76 -7.81 9.28 0.32
C ARG A 76 -7.74 8.31 -0.84
N ARG A 77 -8.90 7.91 -1.39
CA ARG A 77 -8.96 7.02 -2.55
C ARG A 77 -8.35 7.68 -3.78
N THR A 78 -8.61 8.97 -3.97
CA THR A 78 -8.01 9.75 -5.06
C THR A 78 -6.49 9.76 -4.96
N ILE A 79 -5.94 10.02 -3.78
CA ILE A 79 -4.48 9.98 -3.56
C ILE A 79 -3.93 8.60 -3.90
N LEU A 80 -4.51 7.55 -3.35
CA LEU A 80 -4.02 6.19 -3.57
C LEU A 80 -4.04 5.79 -5.04
N SER A 81 -5.03 6.28 -5.80
CA SER A 81 -5.14 5.99 -7.23
C SER A 81 -4.02 6.65 -8.07
N HIS A 82 -3.39 7.70 -7.57
CA HIS A 82 -2.26 8.37 -8.22
C HIS A 82 -0.91 7.76 -7.87
N LEU A 83 -0.79 7.03 -6.76
CA LEU A 83 0.49 6.49 -6.31
C LEU A 83 1.17 5.55 -7.32
N PRO A 84 0.46 4.70 -8.08
CA PRO A 84 1.11 3.85 -9.08
C PRO A 84 1.85 4.62 -10.17
N GLU A 85 1.53 5.91 -10.37
CA GLU A 85 2.24 6.77 -11.33
C GLU A 85 3.69 7.04 -10.88
N ILE A 86 3.99 6.88 -9.60
CA ILE A 86 5.37 6.95 -9.11
C ILE A 86 6.06 5.64 -9.49
N GLY A 87 6.94 5.70 -10.48
CA GLY A 87 7.59 4.52 -11.02
C GLY A 87 8.51 3.81 -10.03
N TYR A 88 8.76 2.56 -10.28
CA TYR A 88 9.72 1.75 -9.54
C TYR A 88 11.09 2.44 -9.53
N GLY A 89 11.71 2.50 -8.37
CA GLY A 89 13.01 3.16 -8.19
C GLY A 89 12.94 4.68 -8.11
N LYS A 90 11.74 5.26 -8.08
CA LYS A 90 11.53 6.70 -8.00
C LYS A 90 10.78 7.07 -6.71
N THR A 91 10.87 8.34 -6.34
CA THR A 91 10.13 8.90 -5.20
C THR A 91 9.39 10.16 -5.63
N ALA A 92 8.37 10.53 -4.86
CA ALA A 92 7.68 11.80 -5.01
C ALA A 92 7.41 12.36 -3.62
N SER A 93 7.35 13.69 -3.50
CA SER A 93 7.00 14.31 -2.23
C SER A 93 5.49 14.25 -1.98
N TYR A 94 5.09 14.35 -0.70
CA TYR A 94 3.66 14.46 -0.36
C TYR A 94 3.03 15.67 -1.07
N ALA A 95 3.76 16.76 -1.21
CA ALA A 95 3.29 17.95 -1.94
C ALA A 95 3.07 17.65 -3.43
N ALA A 96 3.98 16.93 -4.07
CA ALA A 96 3.85 16.56 -5.47
C ALA A 96 2.65 15.63 -5.70
N VAL A 97 2.43 14.69 -4.79
CA VAL A 97 1.27 13.77 -4.86
C VAL A 97 -0.05 14.54 -4.69
N ALA A 98 -0.12 15.45 -3.74
CA ALA A 98 -1.29 16.30 -3.53
C ALA A 98 -1.59 17.14 -4.78
N LYS A 99 -0.57 17.71 -5.40
CA LYS A 99 -0.70 18.49 -6.63
C LYS A 99 -1.20 17.63 -7.79
N ALA A 100 -0.64 16.43 -7.96
CA ALA A 100 -1.07 15.50 -9.00
C ALA A 100 -2.54 15.09 -8.83
N ALA A 101 -3.03 15.02 -7.60
CA ALA A 101 -4.43 14.73 -7.29
C ALA A 101 -5.36 15.95 -7.45
N GLY A 102 -4.84 17.09 -7.89
CA GLY A 102 -5.62 18.31 -8.11
C GLY A 102 -5.83 19.18 -6.88
N HIS A 103 -5.15 18.90 -5.77
CA HIS A 103 -5.31 19.62 -4.49
C HIS A 103 -3.95 19.97 -3.89
N PRO A 104 -3.20 20.93 -4.47
CA PRO A 104 -1.80 21.20 -4.07
C PRO A 104 -1.64 21.68 -2.62
N LYS A 105 -2.72 22.17 -1.99
CA LYS A 105 -2.70 22.57 -0.59
C LYS A 105 -2.98 21.43 0.39
N ALA A 106 -3.38 20.26 -0.09
CA ALA A 106 -3.83 19.15 0.74
C ALA A 106 -2.67 18.19 1.09
N VAL A 107 -1.51 18.72 1.48
CA VAL A 107 -0.31 17.92 1.77
C VAL A 107 -0.53 17.00 2.98
N ARG A 108 -1.17 17.51 4.05
CA ARG A 108 -1.50 16.68 5.23
C ARG A 108 -2.45 15.54 4.90
N ALA A 109 -3.47 15.83 4.09
CA ALA A 109 -4.44 14.81 3.68
C ALA A 109 -3.77 13.74 2.82
N ALA A 110 -2.79 14.11 1.98
CA ALA A 110 -1.99 13.15 1.23
C ALA A 110 -1.18 12.26 2.20
N GLY A 111 -0.58 12.85 3.22
CA GLY A 111 0.11 12.10 4.27
C GLY A 111 -0.80 11.12 5.00
N SER A 112 -2.00 11.57 5.36
CA SER A 112 -3.00 10.71 6.02
C SER A 112 -3.44 9.56 5.12
N ALA A 113 -3.61 9.80 3.83
CA ALA A 113 -3.97 8.76 2.86
C ALA A 113 -2.88 7.68 2.80
N CYS A 114 -1.61 8.08 2.76
CA CYS A 114 -0.50 7.14 2.77
C CYS A 114 -0.42 6.36 4.09
N ALA A 115 -0.62 7.03 5.22
CA ALA A 115 -0.58 6.39 6.53
C ALA A 115 -1.70 5.38 6.75
N SER A 116 -2.83 5.56 6.08
CA SER A 116 -4.00 4.66 6.17
C SER A 116 -4.17 3.77 4.92
N ASN A 117 -3.16 3.67 4.07
CA ASN A 117 -3.21 2.84 2.88
C ASN A 117 -3.48 1.37 3.25
N PRO A 118 -4.61 0.78 2.81
CA PRO A 118 -4.92 -0.62 3.11
C PRO A 118 -4.14 -1.62 2.26
N LEU A 119 -3.41 -1.16 1.26
CA LEU A 119 -2.72 -1.99 0.26
C LEU A 119 -1.24 -1.62 0.14
N PRO A 120 -0.48 -1.55 1.26
CA PRO A 120 0.94 -1.22 1.17
C PRO A 120 1.68 -2.20 0.28
N VAL A 121 2.81 -1.80 -0.27
CA VAL A 121 3.62 -2.50 -1.26
C VAL A 121 2.97 -2.46 -2.65
N VAL A 122 1.75 -2.95 -2.78
CA VAL A 122 1.03 -3.01 -4.07
C VAL A 122 0.63 -1.62 -4.53
N VAL A 123 0.08 -0.81 -3.63
CA VAL A 123 -0.11 0.63 -3.86
C VAL A 123 1.06 1.35 -3.19
N PRO A 124 1.99 1.95 -3.96
CA PRO A 124 3.34 2.23 -3.49
C PRO A 124 3.46 3.50 -2.64
N CYS A 125 2.81 3.55 -1.49
CA CYS A 125 2.94 4.69 -0.58
C CYS A 125 4.35 4.80 0.02
N HIS A 126 5.15 3.73 -0.03
CA HIS A 126 6.56 3.79 0.38
C HIS A 126 7.40 4.71 -0.52
N ARG A 127 6.94 5.02 -1.73
CA ARG A 127 7.62 5.94 -2.66
C ARG A 127 7.34 7.40 -2.39
N VAL A 128 6.45 7.70 -1.44
CA VAL A 128 6.14 9.09 -1.05
C VAL A 128 6.99 9.48 0.14
N VAL A 129 7.71 10.58 -0.01
CA VAL A 129 8.68 11.08 0.98
C VAL A 129 8.40 12.56 1.27
N ARG A 130 9.05 13.11 2.30
CA ARG A 130 8.92 14.55 2.60
C ARG A 130 9.65 15.39 1.56
N SER A 131 9.22 16.65 1.42
CA SER A 131 9.81 17.59 0.46
C SER A 131 11.31 17.85 0.70
N ASP A 132 11.78 17.70 1.93
CA ASP A 132 13.21 17.83 2.27
C ASP A 132 14.02 16.56 1.96
N GLY A 133 13.39 15.54 1.39
CA GLY A 133 14.02 14.27 1.05
C GLY A 133 14.10 13.26 2.18
N THR A 134 13.64 13.61 3.40
CA THR A 134 13.58 12.63 4.50
C THR A 134 12.49 11.62 4.24
N ILE A 135 12.69 10.41 4.79
CA ILE A 135 11.88 9.23 4.42
C ILE A 135 10.40 9.33 4.85
N GLY A 136 10.12 10.02 5.96
CA GLY A 136 8.75 10.09 6.48
C GLY A 136 8.31 8.80 7.16
N GLN A 137 7.03 8.73 7.52
CA GLN A 137 6.42 7.59 8.20
C GLN A 137 5.91 6.55 7.19
N TYR A 138 5.64 5.34 7.68
CA TYR A 138 5.10 4.26 6.87
C TYR A 138 4.29 3.30 7.74
N VAL A 139 3.23 2.73 7.17
CA VAL A 139 2.33 1.80 7.88
C VAL A 139 3.06 0.55 8.40
N GLY A 140 4.05 0.07 7.67
CA GLY A 140 4.89 -1.06 8.07
C GLY A 140 6.10 -0.69 8.93
N GLY A 141 6.24 0.60 9.27
CA GLY A 141 7.39 1.13 10.00
C GLY A 141 8.48 1.69 9.09
N VAL A 142 9.31 2.56 9.65
CA VAL A 142 10.38 3.27 8.89
C VAL A 142 11.39 2.29 8.31
N ASP A 143 11.74 1.23 9.06
CA ASP A 143 12.70 0.24 8.59
C ASP A 143 12.18 -0.52 7.37
N ALA A 144 10.88 -0.87 7.37
CA ALA A 144 10.25 -1.51 6.21
C ALA A 144 10.24 -0.57 5.01
N LYS A 145 9.91 0.70 5.21
CA LYS A 145 9.94 1.71 4.14
C LYS A 145 11.33 1.84 3.53
N ARG A 146 12.34 1.94 4.37
CA ARG A 146 13.73 2.03 3.92
C ARG A 146 14.15 0.79 3.14
N ALA A 147 13.76 -0.40 3.62
CA ALA A 147 14.05 -1.66 2.94
C ALA A 147 13.43 -1.71 1.54
N LEU A 148 12.17 -1.26 1.39
CA LEU A 148 11.51 -1.21 0.09
C LEU A 148 12.20 -0.23 -0.86
N LEU A 149 12.52 0.96 -0.39
CA LEU A 149 13.23 1.96 -1.21
C LEU A 149 14.61 1.49 -1.62
N THR A 150 15.33 0.82 -0.73
CA THR A 150 16.64 0.23 -1.03
C THR A 150 16.51 -0.90 -2.06
N LEU A 151 15.52 -1.77 -1.90
CA LEU A 151 15.24 -2.84 -2.86
C LEU A 151 15.00 -2.26 -4.26
N GLU A 152 14.28 -1.14 -4.35
CA GLU A 152 13.96 -0.50 -5.62
C GLU A 152 15.09 0.37 -6.16
N GLY A 153 16.18 0.53 -5.43
CA GLY A 153 17.29 1.38 -5.84
C GLY A 153 17.02 2.88 -5.68
N ALA A 154 16.03 3.27 -4.89
CA ALA A 154 15.66 4.66 -4.65
C ALA A 154 16.28 5.25 -3.38
N ALA A 155 16.95 4.43 -2.60
CA ALA A 155 17.64 4.85 -1.37
C ALA A 155 18.90 4.04 -1.14
#